data_8c3279400f75397ba4a07fe00f2c1771
#
_entry.id   8c3279400f75397ba4a07fe00f2c1771
#
_cell.length_a   1.000
_cell.length_b   1.000
_cell.length_c   1.000
_cell.angle_alpha   90.00
_cell.angle_beta   90.00
_cell.angle_gamma   90.00
#
_symmetry.space_group_name_H-M   'P 1'
#
loop_
_entity.id
_entity.type
_entity.pdbx_description
1 polymer ?
#
loop_
_entity_poly.entity_id
_entity_poly.type
_entity_poly.pdbx_seq_one_letter_code
_entity_poly.pdbx_strand_id
1 'polypeptide(L)'
;MIKIEIKSIFGDVQFAYECEKNTIAKTLEKAVKQHANLSGANLRDADLSHANLKSANLSGALLSGADLYYANLIGADLSHADLRDADLQDADLRSANLRDANLSYADLRSANLRDANLSYADLSNAALYYADLRNANLSDADLSYADFDKRYIQVSCIGSAKRMTTYCFDDDIIWCGCFKGTLQEFEMKVQKTHQNNEQFLKEYNGFINYIKSLK
;
A
#
# COMPACT_ATOMS: atom_id res chain seq x y z
N MET A 1 14.21 -33.96 8.86
CA MET A 1 14.49 -32.73 8.09
C MET A 1 13.32 -32.45 7.16
N ILE A 2 12.85 -31.22 7.08
CA ILE A 2 11.74 -30.77 6.21
C ILE A 2 12.32 -29.79 5.22
N LYS A 3 12.25 -30.13 3.91
CA LYS A 3 12.63 -29.23 2.81
C LYS A 3 11.40 -28.47 2.34
N ILE A 4 11.49 -27.13 2.27
CA ILE A 4 10.46 -26.27 1.71
C ILE A 4 11.06 -25.49 0.54
N GLU A 5 10.33 -25.42 -0.55
CA GLU A 5 10.72 -24.70 -1.77
C GLU A 5 9.79 -23.50 -1.98
N ILE A 6 10.38 -22.33 -2.20
CA ILE A 6 9.67 -21.15 -2.67
C ILE A 6 9.72 -21.18 -4.19
N LYS A 7 8.56 -21.15 -4.81
CA LYS A 7 8.41 -21.22 -6.28
C LYS A 7 7.87 -19.92 -6.84
N SER A 8 8.26 -19.61 -8.07
CA SER A 8 7.64 -18.55 -8.85
C SER A 8 6.22 -18.92 -9.27
N ILE A 9 5.49 -17.95 -9.84
CA ILE A 9 4.18 -18.18 -10.47
C ILE A 9 4.24 -19.17 -11.64
N PHE A 10 5.43 -19.38 -12.22
CA PHE A 10 5.67 -20.33 -13.32
C PHE A 10 6.10 -21.72 -12.83
N GLY A 11 6.23 -21.89 -11.50
CA GLY A 11 6.63 -23.14 -10.87
C GLY A 11 8.14 -23.34 -10.69
N ASP A 12 8.96 -22.39 -11.13
CA ASP A 12 10.41 -22.46 -10.95
C ASP A 12 10.79 -22.28 -9.48
N VAL A 13 11.73 -23.08 -9.00
CA VAL A 13 12.23 -22.97 -7.62
C VAL A 13 13.15 -21.76 -7.51
N GLN A 14 12.70 -20.74 -6.79
CA GLN A 14 13.47 -19.53 -6.50
C GLN A 14 14.41 -19.70 -5.30
N PHE A 15 13.96 -20.45 -4.31
CA PHE A 15 14.73 -20.75 -3.11
C PHE A 15 14.27 -22.05 -2.46
N ALA A 16 15.18 -22.78 -1.82
CA ALA A 16 14.86 -23.96 -1.04
C ALA A 16 15.69 -24.01 0.25
N TYR A 17 15.08 -24.41 1.34
CA TYR A 17 15.74 -24.54 2.63
C TYR A 17 15.26 -25.80 3.36
N GLU A 18 16.17 -26.46 4.06
CA GLU A 18 15.88 -27.69 4.81
C GLU A 18 16.39 -27.59 6.23
N CYS A 19 15.52 -27.87 7.21
CA CYS A 19 15.89 -28.00 8.62
C CYS A 19 14.88 -28.89 9.38
N GLU A 20 15.14 -29.23 10.65
CA GLU A 20 14.29 -30.16 11.41
C GLU A 20 12.85 -29.67 11.60
N LYS A 21 12.67 -28.37 11.87
CA LYS A 21 11.35 -27.73 12.09
C LYS A 21 11.19 -26.56 11.11
N ASN A 22 11.18 -26.89 9.81
CA ASN A 22 11.05 -25.87 8.79
C ASN A 22 9.60 -25.43 8.61
N THR A 23 9.42 -24.12 8.33
CA THR A 23 8.16 -23.49 7.93
C THR A 23 8.41 -22.63 6.69
N ILE A 24 7.33 -22.22 6.02
CA ILE A 24 7.42 -21.30 4.89
C ILE A 24 8.06 -19.97 5.34
N ALA A 25 7.68 -19.44 6.50
CA ALA A 25 8.25 -18.24 7.09
C ALA A 25 9.76 -18.34 7.30
N LYS A 26 10.24 -19.42 7.94
CA LYS A 26 11.69 -19.66 8.12
C LYS A 26 12.44 -19.78 6.81
N THR A 27 11.84 -20.42 5.81
CA THR A 27 12.44 -20.55 4.49
C THR A 27 12.57 -19.18 3.82
N LEU A 28 11.54 -18.34 3.89
CA LEU A 28 11.58 -16.96 3.39
C LEU A 28 12.59 -16.10 4.14
N GLU A 29 12.59 -16.15 5.46
CA GLU A 29 13.60 -15.42 6.26
C GLU A 29 15.03 -15.82 5.90
N LYS A 30 15.25 -17.09 5.62
CA LYS A 30 16.56 -17.57 5.16
C LYS A 30 16.89 -17.05 3.78
N ALA A 31 15.90 -17.04 2.86
CA ALA A 31 16.04 -16.48 1.52
C ALA A 31 16.39 -14.98 1.59
N VAL A 32 15.67 -14.20 2.39
CA VAL A 32 15.92 -12.77 2.61
C VAL A 32 17.35 -12.54 3.15
N LYS A 33 17.78 -13.30 4.16
CA LYS A 33 19.15 -13.22 4.70
C LYS A 33 20.23 -13.57 3.68
N GLN A 34 19.90 -14.31 2.65
CA GLN A 34 20.81 -14.67 1.54
C GLN A 34 20.62 -13.79 0.30
N HIS A 35 19.82 -12.71 0.41
CA HIS A 35 19.50 -11.80 -0.69
C HIS A 35 18.94 -12.51 -1.94
N ALA A 36 18.19 -13.60 -1.73
CA ALA A 36 17.52 -14.29 -2.83
C ALA A 36 16.47 -13.38 -3.47
N ASN A 37 16.34 -13.48 -4.79
CA ASN A 37 15.26 -12.80 -5.50
C ASN A 37 13.96 -13.59 -5.33
N LEU A 38 12.97 -12.98 -4.66
CA LEU A 38 11.65 -13.54 -4.40
C LEU A 38 10.56 -12.86 -5.24
N SER A 39 10.97 -12.09 -6.25
CA SER A 39 10.05 -11.44 -7.19
C SER A 39 9.16 -12.49 -7.88
N GLY A 40 7.85 -12.25 -7.89
CA GLY A 40 6.87 -13.17 -8.44
C GLY A 40 6.75 -14.51 -7.67
N ALA A 41 7.19 -14.57 -6.41
CA ALA A 41 7.02 -15.77 -5.59
C ALA A 41 5.53 -16.10 -5.39
N ASN A 42 5.20 -17.38 -5.45
CA ASN A 42 3.86 -17.86 -5.13
C ASN A 42 3.77 -18.22 -3.64
N LEU A 43 3.12 -17.34 -2.88
CA LEU A 43 2.97 -17.39 -1.43
C LEU A 43 1.50 -17.28 -1.01
N ARG A 44 0.57 -17.69 -1.89
CA ARG A 44 -0.86 -17.69 -1.59
C ARG A 44 -1.13 -18.55 -0.36
N ASP A 45 -2.01 -18.04 0.51
CA ASP A 45 -2.44 -18.71 1.73
C ASP A 45 -1.29 -19.14 2.66
N ALA A 46 -0.09 -18.56 2.48
CA ALA A 46 1.08 -18.90 3.28
C ALA A 46 0.98 -18.31 4.69
N ASP A 47 1.32 -19.11 5.71
CA ASP A 47 1.54 -18.62 7.07
C ASP A 47 2.92 -17.95 7.15
N LEU A 48 2.90 -16.63 7.17
CA LEU A 48 4.05 -15.73 7.29
C LEU A 48 3.94 -14.87 8.55
N SER A 49 3.07 -15.27 9.48
CA SER A 49 2.87 -14.55 10.73
C SER A 49 4.20 -14.40 11.49
N HIS A 50 4.43 -13.19 12.01
CA HIS A 50 5.68 -12.81 12.70
C HIS A 50 6.96 -12.94 11.86
N ALA A 51 6.90 -13.22 10.57
CA ALA A 51 8.09 -13.39 9.72
C ALA A 51 8.89 -12.09 9.61
N ASN A 52 10.21 -12.21 9.62
CA ASN A 52 11.10 -11.09 9.36
C ASN A 52 11.47 -11.02 7.88
N LEU A 53 10.72 -10.22 7.14
CA LEU A 53 10.85 -9.98 5.70
C LEU A 53 11.38 -8.58 5.39
N LYS A 54 12.12 -7.99 6.34
CA LYS A 54 12.71 -6.66 6.18
C LYS A 54 13.56 -6.59 4.92
N SER A 55 13.30 -5.57 4.09
CA SER A 55 13.98 -5.31 2.83
C SER A 55 13.90 -6.46 1.81
N ALA A 56 12.93 -7.38 1.95
CA ALA A 56 12.70 -8.44 0.98
C ALA A 56 12.29 -7.87 -0.38
N ASN A 57 12.77 -8.48 -1.46
CA ASN A 57 12.22 -8.24 -2.80
C ASN A 57 11.09 -9.23 -3.07
N LEU A 58 9.85 -8.79 -2.89
CA LEU A 58 8.60 -9.51 -3.12
C LEU A 58 7.78 -8.86 -4.26
N SER A 59 8.45 -8.12 -5.15
CA SER A 59 7.76 -7.45 -6.25
C SER A 59 6.99 -8.44 -7.12
N GLY A 60 5.72 -8.15 -7.40
CA GLY A 60 4.84 -9.04 -8.17
C GLY A 60 4.53 -10.39 -7.50
N ALA A 61 4.87 -10.58 -6.22
CA ALA A 61 4.56 -11.82 -5.51
C ALA A 61 3.05 -12.02 -5.34
N LEU A 62 2.61 -13.27 -5.32
CA LEU A 62 1.24 -13.66 -5.07
C LEU A 62 1.11 -14.01 -3.58
N LEU A 63 0.50 -13.09 -2.84
CA LEU A 63 0.32 -13.15 -1.38
C LEU A 63 -1.18 -13.13 -1.02
N SER A 64 -2.07 -13.43 -1.98
CA SER A 64 -3.50 -13.43 -1.69
C SER A 64 -3.84 -14.46 -0.60
N GLY A 65 -4.62 -14.03 0.41
CA GLY A 65 -4.98 -14.85 1.57
C GLY A 65 -3.82 -15.18 2.51
N ALA A 66 -2.60 -14.62 2.31
CA ALA A 66 -1.47 -14.90 3.19
C ALA A 66 -1.68 -14.29 4.58
N ASP A 67 -1.27 -15.02 5.61
CA ASP A 67 -1.20 -14.53 6.98
C ASP A 67 0.15 -13.81 7.19
N LEU A 68 0.11 -12.49 7.29
CA LEU A 68 1.25 -11.60 7.54
C LEU A 68 1.10 -10.87 8.88
N TYR A 69 0.28 -11.42 9.79
CA TYR A 69 0.05 -10.87 11.12
C TYR A 69 1.38 -10.63 11.86
N TYR A 70 1.58 -9.40 12.38
CA TYR A 70 2.84 -8.97 13.01
C TYR A 70 4.11 -9.17 12.16
N ALA A 71 4.02 -9.34 10.85
CA ALA A 71 5.21 -9.47 10.01
C ALA A 71 6.02 -8.17 9.97
N ASN A 72 7.33 -8.29 9.91
CA ASN A 72 8.23 -7.16 9.68
C ASN A 72 8.54 -7.03 8.18
N LEU A 73 7.93 -6.07 7.54
CA LEU A 73 8.06 -5.74 6.11
C LEU A 73 8.73 -4.38 5.88
N ILE A 74 9.48 -3.86 6.87
CA ILE A 74 10.14 -2.55 6.76
C ILE A 74 11.00 -2.49 5.51
N GLY A 75 10.72 -1.52 4.63
CA GLY A 75 11.47 -1.30 3.40
C GLY A 75 11.39 -2.45 2.39
N ALA A 76 10.45 -3.39 2.54
CA ALA A 76 10.23 -4.44 1.54
C ALA A 76 9.70 -3.84 0.23
N ASP A 77 10.09 -4.45 -0.89
CA ASP A 77 9.50 -4.17 -2.20
C ASP A 77 8.34 -5.14 -2.45
N LEU A 78 7.13 -4.63 -2.36
CA LEU A 78 5.85 -5.30 -2.63
C LEU A 78 5.15 -4.68 -3.85
N SER A 79 5.91 -3.95 -4.70
CA SER A 79 5.33 -3.34 -5.88
C SER A 79 4.68 -4.39 -6.79
N HIS A 80 3.48 -4.08 -7.30
CA HIS A 80 2.67 -4.98 -8.13
C HIS A 80 2.31 -6.32 -7.46
N ALA A 81 2.50 -6.50 -6.14
CA ALA A 81 2.13 -7.71 -5.44
C ALA A 81 0.60 -7.87 -5.33
N ASP A 82 0.14 -9.10 -5.36
CA ASP A 82 -1.25 -9.47 -5.09
C ASP A 82 -1.40 -9.82 -3.61
N LEU A 83 -1.93 -8.90 -2.82
CA LEU A 83 -2.16 -9.00 -1.38
C LEU A 83 -3.66 -9.05 -1.04
N ARG A 84 -4.51 -9.43 -2.00
CA ARG A 84 -5.96 -9.53 -1.77
C ARG A 84 -6.27 -10.46 -0.62
N ASP A 85 -7.20 -10.05 0.24
CA ASP A 85 -7.64 -10.84 1.38
C ASP A 85 -6.51 -11.22 2.36
N ALA A 86 -5.31 -10.62 2.26
CA ALA A 86 -4.20 -10.90 3.16
C ALA A 86 -4.45 -10.31 4.55
N ASP A 87 -4.02 -11.03 5.59
CA ASP A 87 -4.00 -10.51 6.96
C ASP A 87 -2.66 -9.80 7.22
N LEU A 88 -2.70 -8.48 7.28
CA LEU A 88 -1.57 -7.58 7.57
C LEU A 88 -1.77 -6.86 8.91
N GLN A 89 -2.66 -7.37 9.77
CA GLN A 89 -2.94 -6.75 11.05
C GLN A 89 -1.65 -6.65 11.88
N ASP A 90 -1.42 -5.46 12.48
CA ASP A 90 -0.24 -5.14 13.27
C ASP A 90 1.11 -5.30 12.53
N ALA A 91 1.12 -5.49 11.20
CA ALA A 91 2.36 -5.59 10.43
C ALA A 91 3.12 -4.25 10.37
N ASP A 92 4.45 -4.34 10.31
CA ASP A 92 5.32 -3.17 10.16
C ASP A 92 5.76 -3.00 8.69
N LEU A 93 5.07 -2.10 7.98
CA LEU A 93 5.25 -1.78 6.56
C LEU A 93 5.95 -0.42 6.36
N ARG A 94 6.65 0.09 7.38
CA ARG A 94 7.33 1.39 7.25
C ARG A 94 8.28 1.43 6.06
N SER A 95 8.14 2.48 5.25
CA SER A 95 8.95 2.69 4.03
C SER A 95 8.86 1.54 3.01
N ALA A 96 7.87 0.65 3.12
CA ALA A 96 7.64 -0.38 2.12
C ALA A 96 7.18 0.24 0.79
N ASN A 97 7.56 -0.38 -0.32
CA ASN A 97 7.08 -0.03 -1.65
C ASN A 97 5.87 -0.92 -2.00
N LEU A 98 4.68 -0.37 -1.95
CA LEU A 98 3.41 -1.01 -2.29
C LEU A 98 2.80 -0.41 -3.57
N ARG A 99 3.64 0.24 -4.39
CA ARG A 99 3.18 0.86 -5.62
C ARG A 99 2.51 -0.17 -6.54
N ASP A 100 1.34 0.18 -7.09
CA ASP A 100 0.53 -0.68 -7.96
C ASP A 100 0.16 -2.05 -7.32
N ALA A 101 0.29 -2.23 -5.99
CA ALA A 101 -0.11 -3.46 -5.31
C ALA A 101 -1.63 -3.57 -5.21
N ASN A 102 -2.15 -4.79 -5.23
CA ASN A 102 -3.55 -5.06 -4.95
C ASN A 102 -3.73 -5.49 -3.50
N LEU A 103 -4.31 -4.63 -2.68
CA LEU A 103 -4.62 -4.79 -1.25
C LEU A 103 -6.15 -4.85 -1.01
N SER A 104 -6.94 -5.08 -2.07
CA SER A 104 -8.38 -5.12 -1.91
C SER A 104 -8.81 -6.21 -0.91
N TYR A 105 -9.73 -5.86 0.00
CA TYR A 105 -10.19 -6.72 1.11
C TYR A 105 -9.09 -7.10 2.12
N ALA A 106 -7.87 -6.55 2.05
CA ALA A 106 -6.83 -6.85 3.02
C ALA A 106 -7.16 -6.29 4.41
N ASP A 107 -6.77 -7.01 5.45
CA ASP A 107 -6.84 -6.53 6.83
C ASP A 107 -5.55 -5.81 7.21
N LEU A 108 -5.60 -4.49 7.26
CA LEU A 108 -4.48 -3.61 7.61
C LEU A 108 -4.69 -2.93 8.98
N ARG A 109 -5.57 -3.48 9.82
CA ARG A 109 -5.84 -2.91 11.14
C ARG A 109 -4.56 -2.80 11.97
N SER A 110 -4.34 -1.62 12.55
CA SER A 110 -3.15 -1.32 13.35
C SER A 110 -1.81 -1.46 12.60
N ALA A 111 -1.81 -1.67 11.29
CA ALA A 111 -0.57 -1.75 10.51
C ALA A 111 0.18 -0.41 10.50
N ASN A 112 1.51 -0.47 10.55
CA ASN A 112 2.35 0.71 10.45
C ASN A 112 2.81 0.93 9.01
N LEU A 113 2.14 1.84 8.30
CA LEU A 113 2.39 2.20 6.90
C LEU A 113 3.13 3.55 6.77
N ARG A 114 3.80 4.01 7.84
CA ARG A 114 4.53 5.30 7.79
C ARG A 114 5.57 5.30 6.68
N ASP A 115 5.58 6.41 5.93
CA ASP A 115 6.50 6.63 4.82
C ASP A 115 6.40 5.57 3.69
N ALA A 116 5.37 4.69 3.69
CA ALA A 116 5.15 3.70 2.63
C ALA A 116 4.70 4.36 1.33
N ASN A 117 5.07 3.75 0.20
CA ASN A 117 4.60 4.15 -1.11
C ASN A 117 3.42 3.27 -1.54
N LEU A 118 2.21 3.79 -1.44
CA LEU A 118 0.93 3.17 -1.85
C LEU A 118 0.38 3.79 -3.14
N SER A 119 1.23 4.49 -3.93
CA SER A 119 0.74 5.11 -5.16
C SER A 119 0.20 4.07 -6.13
N TYR A 120 -0.99 4.36 -6.69
CA TYR A 120 -1.73 3.46 -7.60
C TYR A 120 -2.14 2.11 -6.98
N ALA A 121 -2.03 1.91 -5.67
CA ALA A 121 -2.47 0.70 -5.00
C ALA A 121 -4.01 0.61 -4.99
N ASP A 122 -4.53 -0.61 -5.09
CA ASP A 122 -5.94 -0.90 -4.85
C ASP A 122 -6.13 -1.29 -3.38
N LEU A 123 -6.75 -0.42 -2.60
CA LEU A 123 -7.11 -0.59 -1.19
C LEU A 123 -8.64 -0.70 -1.02
N SER A 124 -9.36 -0.98 -2.11
CA SER A 124 -10.82 -1.08 -2.06
C SER A 124 -11.28 -2.14 -1.07
N ASN A 125 -12.26 -1.79 -0.22
CA ASN A 125 -12.77 -2.65 0.86
C ASN A 125 -11.72 -3.10 1.90
N ALA A 126 -10.52 -2.52 1.94
CA ALA A 126 -9.51 -2.85 2.95
C ALA A 126 -9.92 -2.33 4.33
N ALA A 127 -9.60 -3.09 5.40
CA ALA A 127 -9.79 -2.64 6.77
C ALA A 127 -8.54 -1.88 7.24
N LEU A 128 -8.67 -0.58 7.52
CA LEU A 128 -7.57 0.34 7.87
C LEU A 128 -7.74 0.99 9.25
N TYR A 129 -8.58 0.41 10.13
CA TYR A 129 -8.75 0.92 11.49
C TYR A 129 -7.42 0.96 12.25
N TYR A 130 -7.09 2.12 12.82
CA TYR A 130 -5.86 2.37 13.57
C TYR A 130 -4.57 2.22 12.77
N ALA A 131 -4.63 2.07 11.44
CA ALA A 131 -3.45 2.04 10.60
C ALA A 131 -2.72 3.40 10.63
N ASP A 132 -1.39 3.36 10.75
CA ASP A 132 -0.57 4.57 10.74
C ASP A 132 -0.10 4.89 9.31
N LEU A 133 -0.83 5.77 8.62
CA LEU A 133 -0.54 6.22 7.26
C LEU A 133 0.28 7.52 7.21
N ARG A 134 0.89 7.96 8.31
CA ARG A 134 1.65 9.22 8.34
C ARG A 134 2.77 9.18 7.30
N ASN A 135 2.84 10.24 6.49
CA ASN A 135 3.75 10.37 5.36
C ASN A 135 3.61 9.31 4.25
N ALA A 136 2.69 8.39 4.30
CA ALA A 136 2.44 7.48 3.20
C ALA A 136 2.07 8.24 1.92
N ASN A 137 2.44 7.70 0.76
CA ASN A 137 2.05 8.24 -0.53
C ASN A 137 0.84 7.46 -1.07
N LEU A 138 -0.34 8.07 -1.02
CA LEU A 138 -1.60 7.53 -1.53
C LEU A 138 -2.01 8.12 -2.89
N SER A 139 -1.06 8.69 -3.65
CA SER A 139 -1.37 9.28 -4.95
C SER A 139 -1.99 8.25 -5.89
N ASP A 140 -3.18 8.56 -6.41
CA ASP A 140 -3.93 7.69 -7.32
C ASP A 140 -4.29 6.29 -6.75
N ALA A 141 -4.19 6.08 -5.43
CA ALA A 141 -4.66 4.86 -4.78
C ALA A 141 -6.20 4.80 -4.75
N ASP A 142 -6.77 3.61 -4.91
CA ASP A 142 -8.21 3.40 -4.75
C ASP A 142 -8.53 3.00 -3.30
N LEU A 143 -9.27 3.86 -2.59
CA LEU A 143 -9.73 3.68 -1.22
C LEU A 143 -11.26 3.44 -1.16
N SER A 144 -11.88 3.06 -2.27
CA SER A 144 -13.33 2.86 -2.34
C SER A 144 -13.79 1.81 -1.34
N TYR A 145 -14.76 2.18 -0.49
CA TYR A 145 -15.29 1.30 0.56
C TYR A 145 -14.25 0.82 1.60
N ALA A 146 -13.06 1.42 1.64
CA ALA A 146 -12.10 1.13 2.70
C ALA A 146 -12.59 1.66 4.06
N ASP A 147 -12.28 0.92 5.11
CA ASP A 147 -12.80 1.13 6.46
C ASP A 147 -11.74 1.79 7.34
N PHE A 148 -11.99 3.00 7.83
CA PHE A 148 -11.03 3.82 8.59
C PHE A 148 -11.62 4.27 9.93
N ASP A 149 -10.74 4.53 10.90
CA ASP A 149 -11.01 5.39 12.05
C ASP A 149 -10.88 6.88 11.73
N LYS A 150 -10.17 7.21 10.63
CA LYS A 150 -10.01 8.58 10.11
C LYS A 150 -10.99 8.86 8.97
N ARG A 151 -11.34 10.15 8.83
CA ARG A 151 -12.22 10.59 7.76
C ARG A 151 -11.43 10.88 6.49
N TYR A 152 -11.72 10.13 5.45
CA TYR A 152 -11.18 10.36 4.11
C TYR A 152 -12.30 10.72 3.13
N ILE A 153 -11.95 11.49 2.11
CA ILE A 153 -12.77 11.69 0.92
C ILE A 153 -11.93 11.47 -0.32
N GLN A 154 -12.47 10.75 -1.27
CA GLN A 154 -11.81 10.49 -2.52
C GLN A 154 -12.70 10.91 -3.69
N VAL A 155 -12.12 11.59 -4.69
CA VAL A 155 -12.81 12.04 -5.90
C VAL A 155 -11.97 11.65 -7.09
N SER A 156 -12.62 11.05 -8.09
CA SER A 156 -12.00 10.71 -9.37
C SER A 156 -12.18 11.80 -10.41
N CYS A 157 -11.30 11.83 -11.38
CA CYS A 157 -11.45 12.60 -12.62
C CYS A 157 -11.56 14.12 -12.47
N ILE A 158 -10.91 14.74 -11.47
CA ILE A 158 -10.84 16.19 -11.39
C ILE A 158 -9.58 16.76 -12.04
N GLY A 159 -9.72 17.96 -12.62
CA GLY A 159 -8.63 18.75 -13.17
C GLY A 159 -7.96 18.18 -14.40
N SER A 160 -6.77 18.71 -14.71
CA SER A 160 -6.05 18.46 -15.95
C SER A 160 -5.60 17.03 -16.17
N ALA A 161 -5.29 16.32 -15.10
CA ALA A 161 -4.77 14.95 -15.17
C ALA A 161 -5.85 13.87 -15.07
N LYS A 162 -7.10 14.24 -14.74
CA LYS A 162 -8.23 13.32 -14.52
C LYS A 162 -7.88 12.16 -13.57
N ARG A 163 -7.09 12.46 -12.53
CA ARG A 163 -6.60 11.47 -11.58
C ARG A 163 -7.45 11.43 -10.33
N MET A 164 -7.29 10.36 -9.57
CA MET A 164 -7.85 10.23 -8.23
C MET A 164 -7.24 11.29 -7.31
N THR A 165 -8.07 11.93 -6.50
CA THR A 165 -7.65 12.91 -5.49
C THR A 165 -8.21 12.49 -4.15
N THR A 166 -7.35 12.28 -3.18
CA THR A 166 -7.69 11.83 -1.82
C THR A 166 -7.37 12.92 -0.82
N TYR A 167 -8.28 13.19 0.11
CA TYR A 167 -8.07 14.11 1.21
C TYR A 167 -8.37 13.44 2.55
N CYS A 168 -7.43 13.54 3.51
CA CYS A 168 -7.60 13.14 4.90
C CYS A 168 -7.95 14.35 5.74
N PHE A 169 -9.11 14.34 6.41
CA PHE A 169 -9.59 15.44 7.25
C PHE A 169 -8.78 15.60 8.54
N ASP A 170 -8.36 14.49 9.13
CA ASP A 170 -7.73 14.50 10.44
C ASP A 170 -6.25 14.93 10.38
N ASP A 171 -5.57 14.63 9.27
CA ASP A 171 -4.18 15.01 9.05
C ASP A 171 -4.02 16.29 8.18
N ASP A 172 -5.11 16.83 7.63
CA ASP A 172 -5.15 17.94 6.66
C ASP A 172 -4.23 17.71 5.45
N ILE A 173 -4.19 16.47 4.93
CA ILE A 173 -3.31 16.11 3.82
C ILE A 173 -4.15 15.74 2.60
N ILE A 174 -3.74 16.26 1.44
CA ILE A 174 -4.30 15.93 0.13
C ILE A 174 -3.25 15.29 -0.76
N TRP A 175 -3.64 14.24 -1.48
CA TRP A 175 -2.88 13.60 -2.56
C TRP A 175 -3.62 13.82 -3.87
N CYS A 176 -2.94 14.38 -4.86
CA CYS A 176 -3.51 14.60 -6.19
C CYS A 176 -2.42 14.45 -7.26
N GLY A 177 -2.39 13.31 -7.92
CA GLY A 177 -1.29 12.99 -8.84
C GLY A 177 0.07 13.06 -8.14
N CYS A 178 0.98 13.88 -8.64
CA CYS A 178 2.31 14.08 -8.03
C CYS A 178 2.32 15.07 -6.86
N PHE A 179 1.17 15.66 -6.49
CA PHE A 179 1.08 16.61 -5.38
C PHE A 179 0.75 15.88 -4.08
N LYS A 180 1.47 16.23 -3.01
CA LYS A 180 1.15 15.93 -1.63
C LYS A 180 1.38 17.16 -0.78
N GLY A 181 0.45 17.51 0.08
CA GLY A 181 0.55 18.67 0.98
C GLY A 181 -0.76 18.97 1.69
N THR A 182 -0.83 20.06 2.40
CA THR A 182 -2.05 20.54 3.06
C THR A 182 -3.08 21.04 2.05
N LEU A 183 -4.34 21.16 2.48
CA LEU A 183 -5.39 21.74 1.63
C LEU A 183 -5.03 23.17 1.19
N GLN A 184 -4.42 23.97 2.07
CA GLN A 184 -4.00 25.34 1.75
C GLN A 184 -2.89 25.36 0.69
N GLU A 185 -1.89 24.51 0.80
CA GLU A 185 -0.81 24.40 -0.19
C GLU A 185 -1.35 23.91 -1.55
N PHE A 186 -2.31 22.99 -1.53
CA PHE A 186 -2.99 22.52 -2.74
C PHE A 186 -3.75 23.66 -3.42
N GLU A 187 -4.53 24.45 -2.67
CA GLU A 187 -5.25 25.61 -3.20
C GLU A 187 -4.30 26.61 -3.88
N MET A 188 -3.19 26.94 -3.22
CA MET A 188 -2.17 27.83 -3.80
C MET A 188 -1.55 27.25 -5.07
N LYS A 189 -1.26 25.94 -5.08
CA LYS A 189 -0.72 25.24 -6.24
C LYS A 189 -1.68 25.23 -7.41
N VAL A 190 -2.96 24.98 -7.17
CA VAL A 190 -4.04 24.99 -8.19
C VAL A 190 -4.12 26.38 -8.83
N GLN A 191 -4.19 27.44 -8.01
CA GLN A 191 -4.27 28.81 -8.51
C GLN A 191 -3.06 29.16 -9.39
N LYS A 192 -1.85 28.84 -8.94
CA LYS A 192 -0.62 29.10 -9.69
C LYS A 192 -0.53 28.33 -11.00
N THR A 193 -0.94 27.03 -10.98
CA THR A 193 -0.76 26.15 -12.14
C THR A 193 -1.82 26.35 -13.21
N HIS A 194 -3.05 26.66 -12.81
CA HIS A 194 -4.22 26.73 -13.71
C HIS A 194 -4.80 28.12 -13.88
N GLN A 195 -4.07 29.19 -13.47
CA GLN A 195 -4.53 30.58 -13.55
C GLN A 195 -5.13 31.00 -14.92
N ASN A 196 -4.70 30.34 -16.01
CA ASN A 196 -5.16 30.59 -17.37
C ASN A 196 -6.14 29.52 -17.89
N ASN A 197 -6.62 28.59 -17.03
CA ASN A 197 -7.57 27.55 -17.42
C ASN A 197 -8.78 27.56 -16.48
N GLU A 198 -9.81 28.30 -16.86
CA GLU A 198 -11.01 28.52 -16.07
C GLU A 198 -11.76 27.22 -15.75
N GLN A 199 -11.78 26.25 -16.69
CA GLN A 199 -12.45 24.97 -16.47
C GLN A 199 -11.78 24.18 -15.36
N PHE A 200 -10.45 24.03 -15.39
CA PHE A 200 -9.72 23.29 -14.34
C PHE A 200 -9.76 24.00 -13.00
N LEU A 201 -9.68 25.34 -13.00
CA LEU A 201 -9.88 26.12 -11.77
C LEU A 201 -11.26 25.86 -11.16
N LYS A 202 -12.31 25.81 -11.97
CA LYS A 202 -13.67 25.55 -11.49
C LYS A 202 -13.80 24.14 -10.87
N GLU A 203 -13.24 23.13 -11.52
CA GLU A 203 -13.27 21.74 -11.03
C GLU A 203 -12.52 21.59 -9.69
N TYR A 204 -11.28 22.07 -9.61
CA TYR A 204 -10.49 22.01 -8.38
C TYR A 204 -11.07 22.86 -7.25
N ASN A 205 -11.52 24.09 -7.54
CA ASN A 205 -12.15 24.95 -6.55
C ASN A 205 -13.49 24.36 -6.05
N GLY A 206 -14.24 23.66 -6.90
CA GLY A 206 -15.43 22.92 -6.51
C GLY A 206 -15.11 21.89 -5.44
N PHE A 207 -14.07 21.09 -5.66
CA PHE A 207 -13.60 20.09 -4.70
C PHE A 207 -13.07 20.72 -3.40
N ILE A 208 -12.23 21.75 -3.49
CA ILE A 208 -11.68 22.48 -2.34
C ILE A 208 -12.81 23.07 -1.48
N ASN A 209 -13.81 23.71 -2.12
CA ASN A 209 -14.95 24.29 -1.43
C ASN A 209 -15.83 23.22 -0.78
N TYR A 210 -16.00 22.06 -1.45
CA TYR A 210 -16.70 20.93 -0.87
C TYR A 210 -16.00 20.42 0.40
N ILE A 211 -14.68 20.21 0.37
CA ILE A 211 -13.91 19.85 1.56
C ILE A 211 -14.10 20.89 2.68
N LYS A 212 -13.97 22.17 2.36
CA LYS A 212 -14.14 23.27 3.32
C LYS A 212 -15.53 23.29 3.97
N SER A 213 -16.56 22.87 3.24
CA SER A 213 -17.93 22.79 3.77
C SER A 213 -18.17 21.61 4.73
N LEU A 214 -17.27 20.61 4.71
CA LEU A 214 -17.34 19.44 5.57
C LEU A 214 -16.50 19.56 6.85
N LYS A 215 -15.64 20.59 6.94
CA LYS A 215 -14.85 20.93 8.15
C LYS A 215 -15.70 21.66 9.17
#